data_7cf31d21ecb125e4c49ab2ac143c30b0
#
_entry.id   7cf31d21ecb125e4c49ab2ac143c30b0
#
_cell.length_a   1.000
_cell.length_b   1.000
_cell.length_c   1.000
_cell.angle_alpha   90.00
_cell.angle_beta   90.00
_cell.angle_gamma   90.00
#
_symmetry.space_group_name_H-M   'P 1'
#
loop_
_entity.id
_entity.type
_entity.pdbx_description
1 polymer ?
#
loop_
_entity_poly.entity_id
_entity_poly.type
_entity_poly.pdbx_seq_one_letter_code
_entity_poly.pdbx_strand_id
1 'polypeptide(L)'
;MFQKLTLCFGLLFSSLTMVHCSTVPETKADREALAASATAAIAKSKAKDPSLDKFFKDSYGYAIFPEVGNGGAGLAFSYGRGQVFQGGKATGYCDLSKGTIGATLGGQTFSELIFFKDKERYENFINGKFVFAANASAVAVAAGAASSASYKEGVAVFITNSSGLMFDASIGGQQFNYRPMNMD
;
A
#
# COMPACT_ATOMS: atom_id res chain seq x y z
N MET A 1 44.45 52.38 15.01
CA MET A 1 44.93 51.00 15.07
C MET A 1 43.65 50.14 15.05
N PHE A 2 43.14 49.82 13.86
CA PHE A 2 41.88 49.12 13.67
C PHE A 2 42.18 47.68 13.26
N GLN A 3 41.84 46.73 14.13
CA GLN A 3 42.04 45.30 13.92
C GLN A 3 40.80 44.74 13.15
N LYS A 4 41.01 44.30 11.91
CA LYS A 4 39.99 43.69 11.07
C LYS A 4 39.73 42.27 11.55
N LEU A 5 38.49 42.01 12.07
CA LEU A 5 38.00 40.71 12.42
C LEU A 5 37.37 40.09 11.18
N THR A 6 38.07 39.17 10.53
CA THR A 6 37.59 38.43 9.37
C THR A 6 36.76 37.24 9.87
N LEU A 7 35.43 37.33 9.69
CA LEU A 7 34.49 36.26 10.03
C LEU A 7 34.48 35.25 8.88
N CYS A 8 35.11 34.08 9.04
CA CYS A 8 34.99 32.96 8.14
C CYS A 8 33.63 32.28 8.33
N PHE A 9 32.72 32.56 7.41
CA PHE A 9 31.43 31.88 7.30
C PHE A 9 31.62 30.57 6.52
N GLY A 10 31.89 29.47 7.26
CA GLY A 10 31.98 28.14 6.69
C GLY A 10 30.61 27.66 6.26
N LEU A 11 30.35 27.59 4.91
CA LEU A 11 29.21 26.92 4.34
C LEU A 11 29.32 25.42 4.61
N LEU A 12 28.58 24.93 5.59
CA LEU A 12 28.30 23.51 5.74
C LEU A 12 27.34 23.09 4.62
N PHE A 13 27.88 22.57 3.54
CA PHE A 13 27.10 21.95 2.47
C PHE A 13 26.64 20.57 2.98
N SER A 14 25.48 20.55 3.66
CA SER A 14 24.80 19.33 4.04
C SER A 14 24.38 18.63 2.75
N SER A 15 25.07 17.57 2.36
CA SER A 15 24.67 16.68 1.28
C SER A 15 23.37 16.00 1.67
N LEU A 16 22.27 16.53 1.18
CA LEU A 16 20.93 15.90 1.28
C LEU A 16 20.97 14.62 0.43
N THR A 17 21.26 13.50 1.05
CA THR A 17 21.10 12.19 0.40
C THR A 17 19.64 11.99 0.07
N MET A 18 19.29 12.10 -1.20
CA MET A 18 17.97 11.74 -1.70
C MET A 18 17.78 10.25 -1.45
N VAL A 19 17.00 9.91 -0.43
CA VAL A 19 16.52 8.54 -0.23
C VAL A 19 15.57 8.26 -1.39
N HIS A 20 16.04 7.53 -2.38
CA HIS A 20 15.19 7.01 -3.44
C HIS A 20 14.30 5.93 -2.82
N CYS A 21 13.02 6.23 -2.64
CA CYS A 21 12.02 5.21 -2.32
C CYS A 21 11.85 4.32 -3.55
N SER A 22 12.62 3.24 -3.64
CA SER A 22 12.47 2.25 -4.69
C SER A 22 11.25 1.36 -4.37
N THR A 23 10.37 1.15 -5.35
CA THR A 23 9.25 0.19 -5.26
C THR A 23 9.74 -1.24 -5.03
N VAL A 24 10.88 -1.59 -5.63
CA VAL A 24 11.52 -2.89 -5.44
C VAL A 24 12.35 -2.86 -4.16
N PRO A 25 12.17 -3.82 -3.23
CA PRO A 25 13.06 -3.94 -2.08
C PRO A 25 14.50 -4.18 -2.54
N GLU A 26 15.44 -3.41 -1.99
CA GLU A 26 16.82 -3.34 -2.51
C GLU A 26 17.59 -4.64 -2.30
N THR A 27 17.48 -5.22 -1.10
CA THR A 27 18.20 -6.44 -0.76
C THR A 27 17.34 -7.69 -0.90
N LYS A 28 18.00 -8.85 -1.01
CA LYS A 28 17.31 -10.14 -0.95
C LYS A 28 16.57 -10.31 0.38
N ALA A 29 17.18 -9.90 1.48
CA ALA A 29 16.57 -9.98 2.80
C ALA A 29 15.28 -9.14 2.89
N ASP A 30 15.26 -7.92 2.32
CA ASP A 30 14.07 -7.08 2.29
C ASP A 30 12.95 -7.70 1.44
N ARG A 31 13.31 -8.36 0.33
CA ARG A 31 12.34 -9.07 -0.51
C ARG A 31 11.72 -10.26 0.22
N GLU A 32 12.54 -11.04 0.94
CA GLU A 32 12.07 -12.16 1.77
C GLU A 32 11.21 -11.68 2.94
N ALA A 33 11.60 -10.59 3.61
CA ALA A 33 10.82 -9.98 4.68
C ALA A 33 9.45 -9.48 4.19
N LEU A 34 9.39 -8.82 3.03
CA LEU A 34 8.13 -8.39 2.43
C LEU A 34 7.25 -9.60 2.08
N ALA A 35 7.81 -10.66 1.51
CA ALA A 35 7.08 -11.88 1.18
C ALA A 35 6.51 -12.57 2.43
N ALA A 36 7.29 -12.65 3.50
CA ALA A 36 6.83 -13.18 4.79
C ALA A 36 5.70 -12.32 5.38
N SER A 37 5.85 -10.99 5.34
CA SER A 37 4.81 -10.05 5.81
C SER A 37 3.54 -10.15 4.99
N ALA A 38 3.63 -10.28 3.67
CA ALA A 38 2.49 -10.49 2.77
C ALA A 38 1.75 -11.78 3.12
N THR A 39 2.48 -12.88 3.30
CA THR A 39 1.92 -14.18 3.69
C THR A 39 1.20 -14.10 5.05
N ALA A 40 1.83 -13.46 6.04
CA ALA A 40 1.25 -13.27 7.36
C ALA A 40 -0.02 -12.41 7.33
N ALA A 41 -0.03 -11.33 6.54
CA ALA A 41 -1.19 -10.45 6.40
C ALA A 41 -2.37 -11.17 5.71
N ILE A 42 -2.10 -12.00 4.69
CA ILE A 42 -3.12 -12.85 4.05
C ILE A 42 -3.70 -13.85 5.06
N ALA A 43 -2.85 -14.56 5.79
CA ALA A 43 -3.28 -15.53 6.79
C ALA A 43 -4.12 -14.86 7.90
N LYS A 44 -3.68 -13.70 8.41
CA LYS A 44 -4.42 -12.92 9.40
C LYS A 44 -5.79 -12.47 8.89
N SER A 45 -5.87 -12.00 7.63
CA SER A 45 -7.13 -11.58 7.03
C SER A 45 -8.11 -12.74 6.87
N LYS A 46 -7.64 -13.91 6.39
CA LYS A 46 -8.44 -15.12 6.25
C LYS A 46 -8.89 -15.68 7.60
N ALA A 47 -8.03 -15.63 8.62
CA ALA A 47 -8.39 -16.06 9.97
C ALA A 47 -9.49 -15.16 10.57
N LYS A 48 -9.46 -13.86 10.27
CA LYS A 48 -10.45 -12.89 10.73
C LYS A 48 -11.77 -12.99 9.95
N ASP A 49 -11.71 -13.28 8.67
CA ASP A 49 -12.86 -13.50 7.81
C ASP A 49 -12.59 -14.63 6.78
N PRO A 50 -12.97 -15.88 7.09
CA PRO A 50 -12.79 -17.00 6.17
C PRO A 50 -13.54 -16.82 4.83
N SER A 51 -14.57 -15.99 4.77
CA SER A 51 -15.31 -15.74 3.53
C SER A 51 -14.50 -14.97 2.46
N LEU A 52 -13.33 -14.41 2.84
CA LEU A 52 -12.35 -13.88 1.88
C LEU A 52 -11.80 -14.93 0.90
N ASP A 53 -11.88 -16.22 1.25
CA ASP A 53 -11.38 -17.30 0.38
C ASP A 53 -12.01 -17.29 -1.02
N LYS A 54 -13.28 -16.85 -1.15
CA LYS A 54 -13.93 -16.71 -2.46
C LYS A 54 -13.16 -15.72 -3.36
N PHE A 55 -12.69 -14.58 -2.81
CA PHE A 55 -11.96 -13.58 -3.59
C PHE A 55 -10.58 -14.10 -4.00
N PHE A 56 -9.87 -14.82 -3.13
CA PHE A 56 -8.59 -15.45 -3.48
C PHE A 56 -8.73 -16.52 -4.58
N LYS A 57 -9.87 -17.24 -4.63
CA LYS A 57 -10.14 -18.27 -5.64
C LYS A 57 -10.64 -17.69 -6.96
N ASP A 58 -11.51 -16.68 -6.90
CA ASP A 58 -12.28 -16.20 -8.04
C ASP A 58 -11.63 -15.01 -8.75
N SER A 59 -10.64 -14.33 -8.11
CA SER A 59 -9.94 -13.20 -8.73
C SER A 59 -8.93 -13.67 -9.77
N TYR A 60 -8.78 -12.90 -10.84
CA TYR A 60 -7.69 -13.08 -11.81
C TYR A 60 -6.32 -12.82 -11.20
N GLY A 61 -6.24 -11.83 -10.32
CA GLY A 61 -5.06 -11.49 -9.55
C GLY A 61 -5.40 -10.59 -8.37
N TYR A 62 -4.43 -10.37 -7.51
CA TYR A 62 -4.60 -9.49 -6.35
C TYR A 62 -3.28 -8.81 -5.94
N ALA A 63 -3.40 -7.68 -5.27
CA ALA A 63 -2.29 -7.02 -4.60
C ALA A 63 -2.50 -7.06 -3.08
N ILE A 64 -1.43 -7.22 -2.33
CA ILE A 64 -1.41 -7.14 -0.86
C ILE A 64 -0.38 -6.13 -0.41
N PHE A 65 -0.80 -5.19 0.40
CA PHE A 65 0.03 -4.26 1.16
C PHE A 65 -0.05 -4.68 2.62
N PRO A 66 0.95 -5.44 3.13
CA PRO A 66 0.89 -5.99 4.48
C PRO A 66 0.90 -4.91 5.56
N GLU A 67 1.51 -3.77 5.25
CA GLU A 67 1.58 -2.62 6.13
C GLU A 67 1.50 -1.33 5.32
N VAL A 68 0.46 -0.55 5.58
CA VAL A 68 0.28 0.80 5.06
C VAL A 68 0.28 1.74 6.25
N GLY A 69 1.32 2.57 6.36
CA GLY A 69 1.37 3.65 7.33
C GLY A 69 0.55 4.84 6.83
N ASN A 70 -0.27 5.39 7.70
CA ASN A 70 -1.01 6.63 7.45
C ASN A 70 -0.76 7.58 8.61
N GLY A 71 -0.39 8.82 8.35
CA GLY A 71 -0.14 9.78 9.41
C GLY A 71 -0.06 11.22 8.92
N GLY A 72 -0.38 12.15 9.84
CA GLY A 72 -0.28 13.59 9.57
C GLY A 72 -1.07 14.45 10.54
N ALA A 73 -0.96 15.76 10.30
CA ALA A 73 -1.72 16.78 11.03
C ALA A 73 -2.16 17.85 10.02
N GLY A 74 -3.46 17.87 9.68
CA GLY A 74 -4.02 18.75 8.65
C GLY A 74 -3.69 18.33 7.21
N LEU A 75 -2.54 17.69 6.99
CA LEU A 75 -2.12 17.01 5.77
C LEU A 75 -1.65 15.62 6.18
N ALA A 76 -2.25 14.58 5.62
CA ALA A 76 -1.89 13.20 5.91
C ALA A 76 -1.35 12.51 4.66
N PHE A 77 -0.39 11.59 4.88
CA PHE A 77 0.17 10.76 3.84
C PHE A 77 0.02 9.29 4.22
N SER A 78 -0.37 8.48 3.24
CA SER A 78 -0.33 7.04 3.35
C SER A 78 0.74 6.51 2.41
N TYR A 79 1.50 5.54 2.90
CA TYR A 79 2.49 4.82 2.10
C TYR A 79 2.56 3.36 2.55
N GLY A 80 2.68 2.46 1.59
CA GLY A 80 2.89 1.05 1.84
C GLY A 80 3.58 0.36 0.68
N ARG A 81 4.38 -0.66 0.96
CA ARG A 81 4.92 -1.59 -0.03
C ARG A 81 4.13 -2.88 -0.03
N GLY A 82 3.99 -3.48 -1.21
CA GLY A 82 3.20 -4.67 -1.39
C GLY A 82 3.73 -5.59 -2.46
N GLN A 83 3.05 -6.71 -2.60
CA GLN A 83 3.28 -7.69 -3.66
C GLN A 83 2.02 -7.90 -4.49
N VAL A 84 2.22 -8.19 -5.76
CA VAL A 84 1.15 -8.48 -6.73
C VAL A 84 1.21 -9.95 -7.10
N PHE A 85 0.04 -10.58 -7.17
CA PHE A 85 -0.11 -12.00 -7.44
C PHE A 85 -1.07 -12.23 -8.62
N GLN A 86 -0.76 -13.26 -9.41
CA GLN A 86 -1.62 -13.76 -10.47
C GLN A 86 -1.66 -15.29 -10.38
N GLY A 87 -2.87 -15.86 -10.32
CA GLY A 87 -3.01 -17.30 -10.18
C GLY A 87 -2.28 -17.87 -8.94
N GLY A 88 -2.20 -17.11 -7.86
CA GLY A 88 -1.52 -17.48 -6.62
C GLY A 88 0.01 -17.37 -6.63
N LYS A 89 0.61 -16.93 -7.74
CA LYS A 89 2.07 -16.71 -7.86
C LYS A 89 2.38 -15.22 -7.79
N ALA A 90 3.42 -14.85 -7.04
CA ALA A 90 3.90 -13.48 -7.01
C ALA A 90 4.50 -13.08 -8.37
N THR A 91 4.06 -11.96 -8.92
CA THR A 91 4.47 -11.45 -10.24
C THR A 91 5.26 -10.17 -10.15
N GLY A 92 5.14 -9.42 -9.06
CA GLY A 92 5.84 -8.15 -8.91
C GLY A 92 5.71 -7.53 -7.53
N TYR A 93 6.36 -6.41 -7.39
CA TYR A 93 6.28 -5.51 -6.25
C TYR A 93 5.42 -4.31 -6.62
N CYS A 94 4.76 -3.73 -5.64
CA CYS A 94 4.05 -2.48 -5.80
C CYS A 94 4.23 -1.59 -4.57
N ASP A 95 4.11 -0.29 -4.77
CA ASP A 95 3.90 0.65 -3.68
C ASP A 95 2.56 1.37 -3.86
N LEU A 96 2.04 1.80 -2.73
CA LEU A 96 0.84 2.59 -2.60
C LEU A 96 1.22 3.91 -1.96
N SER A 97 0.74 5.00 -2.53
CA SER A 97 0.85 6.33 -1.94
C SER A 97 -0.47 7.09 -2.05
N LYS A 98 -0.80 7.89 -1.03
CA LYS A 98 -1.97 8.76 -1.00
C LYS A 98 -1.69 10.00 -0.19
N GLY A 99 -2.00 11.17 -0.74
CA GLY A 99 -2.06 12.42 0.01
C GLY A 99 -3.51 12.77 0.32
N THR A 100 -3.79 13.20 1.54
CA THR A 100 -5.12 13.65 1.96
C THR A 100 -5.00 14.97 2.71
N ILE A 101 -5.86 15.93 2.37
CA ILE A 101 -5.99 17.21 3.09
C ILE A 101 -7.26 17.11 3.93
N GLY A 102 -7.15 17.34 5.24
CA GLY A 102 -8.31 17.28 6.14
C GLY A 102 -7.93 17.32 7.61
N ALA A 103 -8.92 17.23 8.49
CA ALA A 103 -8.72 17.25 9.94
C ALA A 103 -8.18 15.90 10.46
N THR A 104 -7.07 15.43 9.90
CA THR A 104 -6.40 14.20 10.33
C THR A 104 -5.37 14.53 11.38
N LEU A 105 -5.47 13.92 12.55
CA LEU A 105 -4.48 14.05 13.62
C LEU A 105 -4.14 12.64 14.13
N GLY A 106 -2.87 12.25 14.00
CA GLY A 106 -2.38 10.96 14.48
C GLY A 106 -1.78 10.07 13.37
N GLY A 107 -1.49 8.83 13.74
CA GLY A 107 -0.98 7.80 12.85
C GLY A 107 -1.70 6.47 13.04
N GLN A 108 -1.87 5.73 11.95
CA GLN A 108 -2.48 4.41 11.92
C GLN A 108 -1.71 3.50 10.97
N THR A 109 -1.77 2.21 11.23
CA THR A 109 -1.22 1.19 10.34
C THR A 109 -2.31 0.16 10.03
N PHE A 110 -2.43 -0.20 8.76
CA PHE A 110 -3.40 -1.20 8.29
C PHE A 110 -2.79 -2.07 7.18
N SER A 111 -3.41 -3.22 6.92
CA SER A 111 -3.11 -4.02 5.73
C SER A 111 -4.23 -3.82 4.72
N GLU A 112 -3.88 -3.76 3.42
CA GLU A 112 -4.83 -3.59 2.32
C GLU A 112 -4.70 -4.73 1.31
N LEU A 113 -5.84 -5.35 0.96
CA LEU A 113 -5.99 -6.37 -0.08
C LEU A 113 -6.84 -5.81 -1.21
N ILE A 114 -6.34 -5.87 -2.44
CA ILE A 114 -7.03 -5.43 -3.66
C ILE A 114 -7.17 -6.63 -4.57
N PHE A 115 -8.40 -7.04 -4.88
CA PHE A 115 -8.72 -8.14 -5.79
C PHE A 115 -9.21 -7.62 -7.12
N PHE A 116 -8.65 -8.14 -8.20
CA PHE A 116 -9.03 -7.83 -9.58
C PHE A 116 -9.84 -8.99 -10.15
N LYS A 117 -11.08 -8.73 -10.55
CA LYS A 117 -12.01 -9.76 -11.04
C LYS A 117 -11.51 -10.41 -12.32
N ASP A 118 -10.95 -9.62 -13.21
CA ASP A 118 -10.58 -10.01 -14.56
C ASP A 118 -9.20 -9.49 -14.98
N LYS A 119 -8.75 -9.98 -16.15
CA LYS A 119 -7.45 -9.62 -16.72
C LYS A 119 -7.34 -8.13 -17.00
N GLU A 120 -8.40 -7.49 -17.50
CA GLU A 120 -8.38 -6.07 -17.87
C GLU A 120 -8.07 -5.19 -16.64
N ARG A 121 -8.72 -5.45 -15.51
CA ARG A 121 -8.52 -4.69 -14.27
C ARG A 121 -7.12 -4.90 -13.70
N TYR A 122 -6.65 -6.14 -13.74
CA TYR A 122 -5.29 -6.48 -13.33
C TYR A 122 -4.24 -5.78 -14.21
N GLU A 123 -4.38 -5.83 -15.54
CA GLU A 123 -3.45 -5.17 -16.46
C GLU A 123 -3.49 -3.65 -16.33
N ASN A 124 -4.64 -3.05 -16.12
CA ASN A 124 -4.74 -1.62 -15.84
C ASN A 124 -3.97 -1.24 -14.56
N PHE A 125 -4.03 -2.07 -13.54
CA PHE A 125 -3.28 -1.84 -12.30
C PHE A 125 -1.77 -1.93 -12.54
N ILE A 126 -1.25 -3.00 -13.11
CA ILE A 126 0.19 -3.18 -13.31
C ILE A 126 0.79 -2.21 -14.34
N ASN A 127 -0.02 -1.64 -15.22
CA ASN A 127 0.40 -0.63 -16.20
C ASN A 127 0.22 0.82 -15.69
N GLY A 128 -0.10 1.02 -14.41
CA GLY A 128 -0.25 2.35 -13.82
C GLY A 128 -1.44 3.16 -14.35
N LYS A 129 -2.42 2.49 -14.98
CA LYS A 129 -3.64 3.11 -15.50
C LYS A 129 -4.82 3.02 -14.54
N PHE A 130 -4.61 2.41 -13.39
CA PHE A 130 -5.65 2.18 -12.40
C PHE A 130 -5.65 3.32 -11.37
N VAL A 131 -6.83 3.92 -11.18
CA VAL A 131 -7.08 4.94 -10.15
C VAL A 131 -8.43 4.63 -9.52
N PHE A 132 -8.50 4.65 -8.20
CA PHE A 132 -9.78 4.57 -7.51
C PHE A 132 -10.59 5.86 -7.71
N ALA A 133 -11.90 5.73 -7.90
CA ALA A 133 -12.80 6.87 -7.87
C ALA A 133 -12.67 7.64 -6.55
N ALA A 134 -12.87 8.94 -6.57
CA ALA A 134 -12.67 9.80 -5.41
C ALA A 134 -13.50 9.39 -4.16
N ASN A 135 -14.65 8.77 -4.40
CA ASN A 135 -15.57 8.25 -3.36
C ASN A 135 -15.42 6.74 -3.11
N ALA A 136 -14.38 6.09 -3.64
CA ALA A 136 -14.14 4.68 -3.43
C ALA A 136 -13.84 4.39 -1.95
N SER A 137 -14.38 3.30 -1.44
CA SER A 137 -14.17 2.84 -0.07
C SER A 137 -13.88 1.35 -0.05
N ALA A 138 -13.03 0.94 0.90
CA ALA A 138 -12.73 -0.45 1.17
C ALA A 138 -13.73 -1.07 2.16
N VAL A 139 -13.75 -2.39 2.20
CA VAL A 139 -14.51 -3.17 3.19
C VAL A 139 -13.57 -3.48 4.36
N ALA A 140 -13.97 -3.11 5.57
CA ALA A 140 -13.23 -3.51 6.77
C ALA A 140 -13.37 -5.03 6.97
N VAL A 141 -12.24 -5.73 7.15
CA VAL A 141 -12.24 -7.18 7.39
C VAL A 141 -12.76 -7.48 8.79
N ALA A 142 -13.93 -8.08 8.85
CA ALA A 142 -14.59 -8.58 10.04
C ALA A 142 -15.29 -9.91 9.70
N ALA A 143 -15.60 -10.72 10.68
CA ALA A 143 -16.22 -12.02 10.46
C ALA A 143 -17.49 -11.90 9.58
N GLY A 144 -17.48 -12.56 8.42
CA GLY A 144 -18.57 -12.55 7.44
C GLY A 144 -18.69 -11.30 6.56
N ALA A 145 -17.85 -10.27 6.73
CA ALA A 145 -17.93 -9.05 5.95
C ALA A 145 -17.71 -9.31 4.45
N ALA A 146 -16.78 -10.18 4.10
CA ALA A 146 -16.52 -10.53 2.72
C ALA A 146 -17.63 -11.36 2.09
N SER A 147 -18.48 -12.05 2.86
CA SER A 147 -19.61 -12.82 2.29
C SER A 147 -20.61 -11.94 1.56
N SER A 148 -20.88 -10.75 2.08
CA SER A 148 -21.78 -9.75 1.48
C SER A 148 -21.08 -8.76 0.53
N ALA A 149 -19.75 -8.75 0.51
CA ALA A 149 -18.99 -7.88 -0.37
C ALA A 149 -19.06 -8.36 -1.84
N SER A 150 -18.99 -7.41 -2.76
CA SER A 150 -18.98 -7.65 -4.20
C SER A 150 -17.91 -6.78 -4.88
N TYR A 151 -17.54 -7.18 -6.10
CA TYR A 151 -16.70 -6.35 -6.94
C TYR A 151 -17.46 -5.08 -7.36
N LYS A 152 -16.85 -3.93 -7.16
CA LYS A 152 -17.30 -2.65 -7.71
C LYS A 152 -16.37 -2.30 -8.88
N GLU A 153 -16.94 -2.10 -10.06
CA GLU A 153 -16.17 -1.86 -11.29
C GLU A 153 -15.04 -2.88 -11.53
N GLY A 154 -15.28 -4.13 -11.14
CA GLY A 154 -14.32 -5.22 -11.29
C GLY A 154 -13.21 -5.28 -10.23
N VAL A 155 -13.28 -4.47 -9.18
CA VAL A 155 -12.30 -4.46 -8.08
C VAL A 155 -12.99 -4.59 -6.72
N ALA A 156 -12.41 -5.38 -5.81
CA ALA A 156 -12.85 -5.46 -4.43
C ALA A 156 -11.66 -5.17 -3.50
N VAL A 157 -11.86 -4.30 -2.51
CA VAL A 157 -10.80 -3.87 -1.60
C VAL A 157 -11.19 -4.14 -0.17
N PHE A 158 -10.28 -4.74 0.56
CA PHE A 158 -10.44 -5.08 1.96
C PHE A 158 -9.30 -4.51 2.80
N ILE A 159 -9.65 -3.95 3.95
CA ILE A 159 -8.69 -3.39 4.88
C ILE A 159 -8.77 -4.12 6.21
N THR A 160 -7.61 -4.56 6.71
CA THR A 160 -7.46 -5.13 8.03
C THR A 160 -6.65 -4.19 8.89
N ASN A 161 -7.28 -3.58 9.88
CA ASN A 161 -6.60 -2.71 10.83
C ASN A 161 -5.99 -3.54 11.98
N SER A 162 -4.80 -3.16 12.45
CA SER A 162 -4.18 -3.76 13.64
C SER A 162 -4.90 -3.37 14.94
N SER A 163 -5.55 -2.23 14.99
CA SER A 163 -6.26 -1.70 16.17
C SER A 163 -7.79 -1.86 16.13
N GLY A 164 -8.37 -2.51 15.12
CA GLY A 164 -9.78 -2.90 15.09
C GLY A 164 -10.80 -1.82 14.75
N LEU A 165 -10.47 -0.55 14.79
CA LEU A 165 -11.36 0.56 14.49
C LEU A 165 -10.75 1.43 13.39
N MET A 166 -11.27 1.31 12.19
CA MET A 166 -10.98 2.24 11.11
C MET A 166 -12.20 3.12 10.90
N PHE A 167 -12.04 4.41 11.15
CA PHE A 167 -13.11 5.40 10.95
C PHE A 167 -13.22 5.86 9.50
N ASP A 168 -12.17 5.66 8.70
CA ASP A 168 -12.15 6.03 7.30
C ASP A 168 -11.56 4.91 6.44
N ALA A 169 -12.44 4.23 5.70
CA ALA A 169 -12.07 3.22 4.70
C ALA A 169 -11.96 3.83 3.30
N SER A 170 -11.77 5.15 3.18
CA SER A 170 -11.62 5.83 1.90
C SER A 170 -10.31 5.46 1.24
N ILE A 171 -10.39 4.90 0.04
CA ILE A 171 -9.26 4.55 -0.82
C ILE A 171 -9.16 5.46 -2.05
N GLY A 172 -10.08 6.40 -2.20
CA GLY A 172 -10.06 7.37 -3.30
C GLY A 172 -8.76 8.15 -3.36
N GLY A 173 -8.21 8.34 -4.57
CA GLY A 173 -6.97 9.06 -4.80
C GLY A 173 -5.68 8.30 -4.48
N GLN A 174 -5.75 7.01 -4.18
CA GLN A 174 -4.55 6.16 -4.08
C GLN A 174 -3.87 6.04 -5.44
N GLN A 175 -2.54 6.12 -5.44
CA GLN A 175 -1.67 5.91 -6.57
C GLN A 175 -0.80 4.68 -6.33
N PHE A 176 -0.55 3.94 -7.40
CA PHE A 176 0.19 2.68 -7.35
C PHE A 176 1.33 2.68 -8.37
N ASN A 177 2.50 2.22 -7.95
CA ASN A 177 3.60 1.93 -8.87
C ASN A 177 3.90 0.43 -8.81
N TYR A 178 3.93 -0.21 -9.97
CA TYR A 178 4.24 -1.62 -10.10
C TYR A 178 5.62 -1.83 -10.73
N ARG A 179 6.33 -2.84 -10.24
CA ARG A 179 7.59 -3.34 -10.82
C ARG A 179 7.53 -4.86 -10.88
N PRO A 180 7.73 -5.47 -12.07
CA PRO A 180 7.75 -6.91 -12.19
C PRO A 180 8.91 -7.50 -11.38
N MET A 181 8.70 -8.71 -10.85
CA MET A 181 9.82 -9.52 -10.37
C MET A 181 10.62 -9.94 -11.61
N ASN A 182 11.92 -9.62 -11.62
CA ASN A 182 12.81 -10.21 -12.60
C ASN A 182 12.85 -11.71 -12.27
N MET A 183 12.33 -12.51 -13.18
CA MET A 183 12.54 -13.94 -13.13
C MET A 183 13.96 -14.18 -13.69
N ASP A 184 14.95 -14.11 -12.78
CA ASP A 184 16.31 -14.59 -13.05
C ASP A 184 16.31 -16.12 -13.09
#